data_7bbef980b5c4a9889c57738cc3ccfb2b
#
_entry.id   7bbef980b5c4a9889c57738cc3ccfb2b
#
_cell.length_a   1.000
_cell.length_b   1.000
_cell.length_c   1.000
_cell.angle_alpha   90.00
_cell.angle_beta   90.00
_cell.angle_gamma   90.00
#
_symmetry.space_group_name_H-M   'P 1'
#
loop_
_entity.id
_entity.type
_entity.pdbx_description
1 polymer ?
#
loop_
_entity_poly.entity_id
_entity_poly.type
_entity_poly.pdbx_seq_one_letter_code
_entity_poly.pdbx_strand_id
1 'polypeptide(L)'
;MNDTENMTFEKASEALVQEMKAGLDQLRARFAEQTVNWSGLQERLTKVISNGDEILSCHPEVVEVRPRELECDVVRFQNNKEKWVALVGLLNGHPYEIFTGLQDDEEGIMLPKSVTKGKIVKTVLGEGNKRYDFQFVNKRGYKITVEGLSEKFNPEYWNYAKLISGVLRYRMPIKHVIKLVSQLQLTSESINTWKVGVERALKNYLKDDEKVKYDESLAKLDNDVKGEASKEIGEGV
;
A
#
# COMPACT_ATOMS: atom_id res chain seq x y z
N MET A 1 61.98 -20.92 -1.09
CA MET A 1 61.03 -21.49 -0.10
C MET A 1 60.04 -20.39 0.16
N ASN A 2 58.87 -20.55 -0.39
CA ASN A 2 57.81 -19.54 -0.30
C ASN A 2 57.00 -19.81 0.98
N ASP A 3 57.16 -18.93 1.97
CA ASP A 3 56.26 -18.86 3.10
C ASP A 3 55.04 -18.01 2.68
N THR A 4 54.10 -18.66 2.03
CA THR A 4 52.73 -18.12 1.93
C THR A 4 52.07 -18.34 3.28
N GLU A 5 52.10 -17.30 4.12
CA GLU A 5 51.26 -17.25 5.32
C GLU A 5 49.81 -17.44 4.92
N ASN A 6 49.25 -18.54 5.36
CA ASN A 6 47.84 -18.83 5.26
C ASN A 6 47.08 -17.81 6.12
N MET A 7 46.73 -16.66 5.52
CA MET A 7 45.96 -15.62 6.18
C MET A 7 44.55 -16.19 6.41
N THR A 8 44.19 -16.41 7.66
CA THR A 8 42.84 -16.87 8.01
C THR A 8 41.84 -15.84 7.59
N PHE A 9 40.61 -16.28 7.24
CA PHE A 9 39.51 -15.41 6.81
C PHE A 9 39.25 -14.24 7.80
N GLU A 10 39.41 -14.50 9.10
CA GLU A 10 39.31 -13.47 10.15
C GLU A 10 40.38 -12.38 10.01
N LYS A 11 41.63 -12.73 9.83
CA LYS A 11 42.71 -11.74 9.64
C LYS A 11 42.52 -10.93 8.36
N ALA A 12 42.02 -11.56 7.28
CA ALA A 12 41.72 -10.86 6.04
C ALA A 12 40.55 -9.89 6.20
N SER A 13 39.50 -10.26 6.94
CA SER A 13 38.36 -9.38 7.21
C SER A 13 38.75 -8.22 8.12
N GLU A 14 39.57 -8.45 9.14
CA GLU A 14 40.06 -7.38 10.02
C GLU A 14 40.95 -6.39 9.26
N ALA A 15 41.85 -6.87 8.38
CA ALA A 15 42.69 -6.02 7.55
C ALA A 15 41.84 -5.16 6.60
N LEU A 16 40.82 -5.72 5.97
CA LEU A 16 39.92 -5.00 5.10
C LEU A 16 39.13 -3.92 5.86
N VAL A 17 38.63 -4.23 7.07
CA VAL A 17 37.96 -3.26 7.93
C VAL A 17 38.87 -2.12 8.33
N GLN A 18 40.13 -2.40 8.64
CA GLN A 18 41.14 -1.38 8.98
C GLN A 18 41.47 -0.50 7.76
N GLU A 19 41.60 -1.06 6.58
CA GLU A 19 41.84 -0.33 5.35
C GLU A 19 40.64 0.57 4.97
N MET A 20 39.43 0.07 5.13
CA MET A 20 38.21 0.86 4.94
C MET A 20 38.10 2.02 5.95
N LYS A 21 38.44 1.82 7.22
CA LYS A 21 38.49 2.89 8.22
C LYS A 21 39.53 3.95 7.87
N ALA A 22 40.75 3.54 7.48
CA ALA A 22 41.79 4.46 7.07
C ALA A 22 41.38 5.27 5.82
N GLY A 23 40.73 4.64 4.86
CA GLY A 23 40.16 5.30 3.67
C GLY A 23 39.10 6.31 4.02
N LEU A 24 38.19 5.97 4.95
CA LEU A 24 37.15 6.88 5.46
C LEU A 24 37.77 8.09 6.21
N ASP A 25 38.80 7.88 7.01
CA ASP A 25 39.47 8.97 7.71
C ASP A 25 40.23 9.90 6.76
N GLN A 26 40.86 9.34 5.72
CA GLN A 26 41.44 10.16 4.65
C GLN A 26 40.40 10.97 3.88
N LEU A 27 39.24 10.38 3.58
CA LEU A 27 38.14 11.10 2.97
C LEU A 27 37.60 12.20 3.89
N ARG A 28 37.44 11.92 5.19
CA ARG A 28 37.05 12.92 6.19
C ARG A 28 38.04 14.08 6.25
N ALA A 29 39.36 13.80 6.27
CA ALA A 29 40.40 14.83 6.27
C ALA A 29 40.36 15.69 4.98
N ARG A 30 40.18 15.07 3.82
CA ARG A 30 40.07 15.78 2.52
C ARG A 30 38.83 16.67 2.45
N PHE A 31 37.72 16.28 3.07
CA PHE A 31 36.47 17.04 3.07
C PHE A 31 36.32 17.98 4.26
N ALA A 32 37.20 17.91 5.28
CA ALA A 32 37.17 18.83 6.41
C ALA A 32 37.53 20.28 6.03
N GLU A 33 38.27 20.47 4.94
CA GLU A 33 38.58 21.79 4.39
C GLU A 33 37.49 22.40 3.49
N GLN A 34 36.57 21.57 3.01
CA GLN A 34 35.39 22.06 2.30
C GLN A 34 34.21 22.04 3.29
N THR A 35 33.50 23.15 3.40
CA THR A 35 32.30 23.33 4.23
C THR A 35 31.17 22.38 3.79
N VAL A 36 31.37 21.07 3.95
CA VAL A 36 30.35 20.07 3.69
C VAL A 36 29.42 20.00 4.90
N ASN A 37 28.18 20.31 4.70
CA ASN A 37 27.15 20.16 5.71
C ASN A 37 26.91 18.66 6.01
N TRP A 38 27.70 18.11 6.91
CA TRP A 38 27.68 16.70 7.29
C TRP A 38 26.32 16.28 7.89
N SER A 39 25.64 17.18 8.60
CA SER A 39 24.31 16.91 9.15
C SER A 39 23.27 16.72 8.01
N GLY A 40 23.34 17.54 6.99
CA GLY A 40 22.50 17.40 5.78
C GLY A 40 22.81 16.14 4.97
N LEU A 41 24.09 15.73 4.91
CA LEU A 41 24.48 14.50 4.24
C LEU A 41 24.04 13.26 5.01
N GLN A 42 24.15 13.29 6.35
CA GLN A 42 23.69 12.23 7.23
C GLN A 42 22.17 12.06 7.17
N GLU A 43 21.41 13.17 7.14
CA GLU A 43 19.96 13.16 6.97
C GLU A 43 19.56 12.58 5.60
N ARG A 44 20.28 12.95 4.53
CA ARG A 44 20.04 12.41 3.18
C ARG A 44 20.39 10.92 3.10
N LEU A 45 21.49 10.47 3.71
CA LEU A 45 21.85 9.06 3.81
C LEU A 45 20.82 8.26 4.60
N THR A 46 20.35 8.79 5.72
CA THR A 46 19.30 8.14 6.51
C THR A 46 18.01 8.01 5.70
N LYS A 47 17.65 9.03 4.91
CA LYS A 47 16.51 8.96 3.98
C LYS A 47 16.72 7.94 2.86
N VAL A 48 17.94 7.84 2.31
CA VAL A 48 18.26 6.84 1.28
C VAL A 48 18.23 5.44 1.85
N ILE A 49 18.74 5.24 3.06
CA ILE A 49 18.70 3.93 3.74
C ILE A 49 17.25 3.54 4.06
N SER A 50 16.45 4.44 4.62
CA SER A 50 15.03 4.16 4.90
C SER A 50 14.22 3.91 3.62
N ASN A 51 14.54 4.60 2.52
CA ASN A 51 13.94 4.32 1.21
C ASN A 51 14.53 3.05 0.58
N GLY A 52 15.77 2.70 0.90
CA GLY A 52 16.43 1.47 0.46
C GLY A 52 15.79 0.22 1.02
N ASP A 53 15.40 0.26 2.31
CA ASP A 53 14.63 -0.82 2.94
C ASP A 53 13.24 -0.98 2.28
N GLU A 54 12.62 0.12 1.86
CA GLU A 54 11.36 0.12 1.12
C GLU A 54 11.54 -0.47 -0.30
N ILE A 55 12.67 -0.21 -0.97
CA ILE A 55 13.02 -0.76 -2.29
C ILE A 55 13.45 -2.25 -2.18
N LEU A 56 14.21 -2.61 -1.16
CA LEU A 56 14.62 -4.00 -0.92
C LEU A 56 13.43 -4.89 -0.55
N SER A 57 12.39 -4.32 0.08
CA SER A 57 11.14 -5.05 0.38
C SER A 57 10.34 -5.40 -0.88
N CYS A 58 10.65 -4.77 -2.02
CA CYS A 58 10.06 -5.09 -3.32
C CYS A 58 10.73 -6.28 -4.04
N HIS A 59 11.76 -6.91 -3.43
CA HIS A 59 12.41 -8.07 -4.04
C HIS A 59 11.44 -9.26 -4.05
N PRO A 60 11.24 -9.95 -5.19
CA PRO A 60 10.25 -11.03 -5.31
C PRO A 60 10.50 -12.21 -4.35
N GLU A 61 11.71 -12.34 -3.83
CA GLU A 61 12.09 -13.36 -2.85
C GLU A 61 11.66 -13.01 -1.42
N VAL A 62 11.26 -11.77 -1.15
CA VAL A 62 10.91 -11.26 0.18
C VAL A 62 9.40 -11.01 0.32
N VAL A 63 8.57 -11.70 -0.44
CA VAL A 63 7.12 -11.61 -0.27
C VAL A 63 6.74 -12.21 1.10
N GLU A 64 6.32 -11.34 2.00
CA GLU A 64 5.85 -11.77 3.32
C GLU A 64 4.71 -12.79 3.17
N VAL A 65 4.86 -13.93 3.85
CA VAL A 65 3.83 -14.96 3.83
C VAL A 65 2.59 -14.43 4.53
N ARG A 66 1.45 -14.45 3.83
CA ARG A 66 0.18 -14.02 4.41
C ARG A 66 -0.18 -14.88 5.62
N PRO A 67 -0.33 -14.33 6.82
CA PRO A 67 -0.81 -15.06 7.99
C PRO A 67 -2.28 -15.46 7.80
N ARG A 68 -2.76 -16.36 8.63
CA ARG A 68 -4.16 -16.79 8.61
C ARG A 68 -5.12 -15.64 8.84
N GLU A 69 -4.80 -14.74 9.77
CA GLU A 69 -5.59 -13.57 10.13
C GLU A 69 -4.83 -12.29 9.78
N LEU A 70 -5.53 -11.31 9.22
CA LEU A 70 -5.03 -9.96 9.01
C LEU A 70 -5.95 -8.98 9.72
N GLU A 71 -5.38 -8.00 10.41
CA GLU A 71 -6.15 -6.83 10.84
C GLU A 71 -6.78 -6.15 9.62
N CYS A 72 -7.95 -5.58 9.78
CA CYS A 72 -8.70 -5.03 8.67
C CYS A 72 -9.35 -3.71 9.03
N ASP A 73 -9.14 -2.70 8.20
CA ASP A 73 -9.91 -1.46 8.23
C ASP A 73 -11.10 -1.54 7.30
N VAL A 74 -12.22 -0.97 7.73
CA VAL A 74 -13.49 -0.93 6.99
C VAL A 74 -13.73 0.48 6.48
N VAL A 75 -13.57 0.69 5.19
CA VAL A 75 -13.80 1.99 4.54
C VAL A 75 -15.07 1.92 3.72
N ARG A 76 -15.97 2.87 3.95
CA ARG A 76 -17.24 2.97 3.22
C ARG A 76 -17.16 4.03 2.15
N PHE A 77 -17.73 3.73 1.01
CA PHE A 77 -17.83 4.67 -0.11
C PHE A 77 -19.15 4.48 -0.85
N GLN A 78 -19.41 5.35 -1.79
CA GLN A 78 -20.59 5.29 -2.65
C GLN A 78 -20.14 5.02 -4.08
N ASN A 79 -20.79 4.10 -4.74
CA ASN A 79 -20.62 3.78 -6.15
C ASN A 79 -21.99 3.75 -6.82
N ASN A 80 -22.22 4.63 -7.80
CA ASN A 80 -23.52 4.76 -8.50
C ASN A 80 -24.74 4.83 -7.57
N LYS A 81 -24.67 5.64 -6.53
CA LYS A 81 -25.71 5.78 -5.47
C LYS A 81 -25.86 4.56 -4.56
N GLU A 82 -25.20 3.45 -4.83
CA GLU A 82 -25.15 2.28 -3.97
C GLU A 82 -24.12 2.46 -2.86
N LYS A 83 -24.37 1.84 -1.73
CA LYS A 83 -23.43 1.83 -0.61
C LYS A 83 -22.47 0.68 -0.78
N TRP A 84 -21.18 0.98 -0.72
CA TRP A 84 -20.11 0.01 -0.87
C TRP A 84 -19.20 0.03 0.34
N VAL A 85 -18.49 -1.07 0.51
CA VAL A 85 -17.47 -1.24 1.53
C VAL A 85 -16.18 -1.75 0.91
N ALA A 86 -15.07 -1.18 1.35
CA ALA A 86 -13.73 -1.73 1.14
C ALA A 86 -13.20 -2.26 2.47
N LEU A 87 -12.78 -3.52 2.46
CA LEU A 87 -12.10 -4.20 3.56
C LEU A 87 -10.61 -4.22 3.22
N VAL A 88 -9.82 -3.40 3.91
CA VAL A 88 -8.37 -3.29 3.68
C VAL A 88 -7.66 -4.11 4.73
N GLY A 89 -7.12 -5.26 4.32
CA GLY A 89 -6.32 -6.13 5.18
C GLY A 89 -4.91 -5.61 5.35
N LEU A 90 -4.44 -5.55 6.59
CA LEU A 90 -3.17 -4.97 6.97
C LEU A 90 -2.19 -6.04 7.45
N LEU A 91 -0.97 -5.98 6.98
CA LEU A 91 0.16 -6.75 7.49
C LEU A 91 1.21 -5.78 8.05
N ASN A 92 1.49 -5.88 9.35
CA ASN A 92 2.41 -4.96 10.05
C ASN A 92 2.04 -3.47 9.85
N GLY A 93 0.73 -3.16 9.81
CA GLY A 93 0.22 -1.80 9.62
C GLY A 93 0.19 -1.31 8.17
N HIS A 94 0.67 -2.10 7.20
CA HIS A 94 0.65 -1.76 5.77
C HIS A 94 -0.47 -2.49 5.03
N PRO A 95 -1.13 -1.85 4.06
CA PRO A 95 -2.10 -2.52 3.20
C PRO A 95 -1.47 -3.71 2.48
N TYR A 96 -2.09 -4.87 2.63
CA TYR A 96 -1.63 -6.12 2.06
C TYR A 96 -2.64 -6.71 1.08
N GLU A 97 -3.93 -6.52 1.36
CA GLU A 97 -5.02 -6.97 0.50
C GLU A 97 -6.22 -6.03 0.64
N ILE A 98 -7.05 -6.00 -0.39
CA ILE A 98 -8.29 -5.25 -0.40
C ILE A 98 -9.41 -6.14 -0.94
N PHE A 99 -10.60 -6.02 -0.36
CA PHE A 99 -11.83 -6.63 -0.85
C PHE A 99 -12.89 -5.56 -0.93
N THR A 100 -13.70 -5.56 -1.96
CA THR A 100 -14.77 -4.57 -2.15
C THR A 100 -16.06 -5.24 -2.51
N GLY A 101 -17.16 -4.75 -1.97
CA GLY A 101 -18.47 -5.26 -2.26
C GLY A 101 -19.59 -4.32 -1.83
N LEU A 102 -20.80 -4.63 -2.28
CA LEU A 102 -22.01 -3.94 -1.89
C LEU A 102 -22.26 -4.07 -0.37
N GLN A 103 -22.80 -3.02 0.20
CA GLN A 103 -23.32 -3.03 1.56
C GLN A 103 -24.81 -3.30 1.50
N ASP A 104 -25.15 -4.54 1.20
CA ASP A 104 -26.49 -5.05 0.96
C ASP A 104 -26.65 -6.44 1.58
N ASP A 105 -27.89 -6.84 1.92
CA ASP A 105 -28.16 -8.12 2.55
C ASP A 105 -28.20 -9.29 1.55
N GLU A 106 -28.58 -9.04 0.31
CA GLU A 106 -28.77 -10.07 -0.71
C GLU A 106 -27.53 -10.21 -1.61
N GLU A 107 -26.97 -9.09 -2.10
CA GLU A 107 -25.89 -9.07 -3.09
C GLU A 107 -24.54 -8.61 -2.50
N GLY A 108 -24.38 -8.65 -1.17
CA GLY A 108 -23.18 -8.14 -0.53
C GLY A 108 -23.03 -8.56 0.92
N ILE A 109 -22.59 -7.61 1.74
CA ILE A 109 -22.47 -7.79 3.19
C ILE A 109 -23.04 -6.61 3.95
N MET A 110 -23.90 -6.86 4.93
CA MET A 110 -24.41 -5.83 5.80
C MET A 110 -23.52 -5.65 7.02
N LEU A 111 -22.91 -4.48 7.14
CA LEU A 111 -22.08 -4.13 8.30
C LEU A 111 -22.65 -2.93 9.05
N PRO A 112 -22.82 -3.03 10.38
CA PRO A 112 -23.22 -1.89 11.21
C PRO A 112 -22.28 -0.68 11.00
N LYS A 113 -22.82 0.54 10.96
CA LYS A 113 -22.02 1.77 10.77
C LYS A 113 -20.88 1.94 11.79
N SER A 114 -21.05 1.38 12.98
CA SER A 114 -20.06 1.42 14.05
C SER A 114 -18.83 0.51 13.82
N VAL A 115 -18.91 -0.42 12.87
CA VAL A 115 -17.80 -1.33 12.56
C VAL A 115 -16.86 -0.62 11.60
N THR A 116 -15.73 -0.15 12.10
CA THR A 116 -14.65 0.49 11.34
C THR A 116 -13.41 -0.37 11.24
N LYS A 117 -13.32 -1.42 12.07
CA LYS A 117 -12.19 -2.36 12.10
C LYS A 117 -12.68 -3.78 12.29
N GLY A 118 -11.85 -4.73 11.89
CA GLY A 118 -12.10 -6.16 12.04
C GLY A 118 -10.87 -6.97 11.68
N LYS A 119 -11.11 -8.22 11.28
CA LYS A 119 -10.07 -9.15 10.81
C LYS A 119 -10.54 -9.87 9.57
N ILE A 120 -9.64 -10.08 8.62
CA ILE A 120 -9.86 -10.99 7.49
C ILE A 120 -9.19 -12.32 7.81
N VAL A 121 -10.01 -13.36 7.92
CA VAL A 121 -9.56 -14.73 8.20
C VAL A 121 -9.55 -15.54 6.90
N LYS A 122 -8.39 -16.10 6.57
CA LYS A 122 -8.24 -17.01 5.44
C LYS A 122 -8.30 -18.43 5.94
N THR A 123 -9.26 -19.19 5.46
CA THR A 123 -9.42 -20.62 5.71
C THR A 123 -9.06 -21.40 4.46
N VAL A 124 -8.21 -22.40 4.60
CA VAL A 124 -7.90 -23.36 3.52
C VAL A 124 -8.88 -24.53 3.66
N LEU A 125 -9.72 -24.67 2.65
CA LEU A 125 -10.61 -25.80 2.48
C LEU A 125 -9.88 -26.93 1.76
N GLY A 126 -10.45 -28.13 1.69
CA GLY A 126 -9.85 -29.25 0.95
C GLY A 126 -9.47 -28.87 -0.50
N GLU A 127 -8.52 -29.56 -1.10
CA GLU A 127 -8.03 -29.38 -2.47
C GLU A 127 -7.44 -28.01 -2.81
N GLY A 128 -6.95 -27.27 -1.78
CA GLY A 128 -6.30 -25.98 -1.97
C GLY A 128 -7.25 -24.79 -2.16
N ASN A 129 -8.56 -25.01 -2.12
CA ASN A 129 -9.56 -23.94 -2.13
C ASN A 129 -9.43 -23.06 -0.89
N LYS A 130 -9.61 -21.76 -1.10
CA LYS A 130 -9.41 -20.75 -0.05
C LYS A 130 -10.71 -19.96 0.13
N ARG A 131 -11.18 -19.88 1.39
CA ARG A 131 -12.30 -19.02 1.78
C ARG A 131 -11.76 -17.85 2.60
N TYR A 132 -12.34 -16.68 2.38
CA TYR A 132 -12.04 -15.46 3.12
C TYR A 132 -13.29 -15.03 3.87
N ASP A 133 -13.13 -14.84 5.17
CA ASP A 133 -14.21 -14.44 6.09
C ASP A 133 -13.84 -13.12 6.74
N PHE A 134 -14.83 -12.27 7.02
CA PHE A 134 -14.62 -11.03 7.77
C PHE A 134 -15.18 -11.18 9.17
N GLN A 135 -14.36 -10.91 10.18
CA GLN A 135 -14.74 -11.00 11.59
C GLN A 135 -14.65 -9.62 12.25
N PHE A 136 -15.64 -9.28 13.04
CA PHE A 136 -15.65 -8.05 13.82
C PHE A 136 -16.33 -8.26 15.18
N VAL A 137 -16.12 -7.32 16.10
CA VAL A 137 -16.80 -7.31 17.39
C VAL A 137 -17.92 -6.27 17.34
N ASN A 138 -19.14 -6.65 17.67
CA ASN A 138 -20.26 -5.75 17.72
C ASN A 138 -20.25 -4.87 18.99
N LYS A 139 -21.16 -3.89 19.08
CA LYS A 139 -21.26 -3.00 20.25
C LYS A 139 -21.52 -3.72 21.58
N ARG A 140 -22.03 -4.95 21.55
CA ARG A 140 -22.30 -5.78 22.74
C ARG A 140 -21.13 -6.68 23.12
N GLY A 141 -19.98 -6.59 22.41
CA GLY A 141 -18.81 -7.41 22.65
C GLY A 141 -18.84 -8.79 21.99
N TYR A 142 -19.86 -9.12 21.21
CA TYR A 142 -19.92 -10.42 20.53
C TYR A 142 -19.12 -10.39 19.23
N LYS A 143 -18.36 -11.47 19.01
CA LYS A 143 -17.66 -11.72 17.76
C LYS A 143 -18.64 -12.19 16.68
N ILE A 144 -18.71 -11.46 15.59
CA ILE A 144 -19.54 -11.76 14.42
C ILE A 144 -18.63 -12.16 13.27
N THR A 145 -18.98 -13.19 12.53
CA THR A 145 -18.26 -13.63 11.33
C THR A 145 -19.18 -13.54 10.12
N VAL A 146 -18.73 -12.84 9.10
CA VAL A 146 -19.32 -12.84 7.76
C VAL A 146 -18.50 -13.81 6.94
N GLU A 147 -19.06 -14.97 6.64
CA GLU A 147 -18.37 -16.04 5.90
C GLU A 147 -18.47 -15.85 4.39
N GLY A 148 -17.47 -16.34 3.66
CA GLY A 148 -17.52 -16.47 2.21
C GLY A 148 -17.55 -15.16 1.45
N LEU A 149 -16.62 -14.23 1.71
CA LEU A 149 -16.59 -12.95 1.00
C LEU A 149 -16.56 -13.09 -0.51
N SER A 150 -15.87 -14.12 -1.04
CA SER A 150 -15.80 -14.40 -2.49
C SER A 150 -17.12 -14.82 -3.11
N GLU A 151 -18.03 -15.34 -2.30
CA GLU A 151 -19.36 -15.80 -2.74
C GLU A 151 -20.39 -14.66 -2.68
N LYS A 152 -20.14 -13.68 -1.79
CA LYS A 152 -21.03 -12.55 -1.53
C LYS A 152 -20.72 -11.33 -2.40
N PHE A 153 -19.49 -11.19 -2.85
CA PHE A 153 -19.07 -10.04 -3.64
C PHE A 153 -19.13 -10.36 -5.13
N ASN A 154 -19.53 -9.36 -5.90
CA ASN A 154 -19.57 -9.47 -7.36
C ASN A 154 -18.21 -9.93 -7.91
N PRO A 155 -18.17 -10.99 -8.76
CA PRO A 155 -16.93 -11.60 -9.26
C PRO A 155 -16.03 -10.64 -10.03
N GLU A 156 -16.57 -9.67 -10.76
CA GLU A 156 -15.79 -8.71 -11.53
C GLU A 156 -14.97 -7.81 -10.60
N TYR A 157 -15.61 -7.19 -9.64
CA TYR A 157 -14.94 -6.33 -8.64
C TYR A 157 -14.01 -7.14 -7.72
N TRP A 158 -14.38 -8.39 -7.43
CA TRP A 158 -13.52 -9.32 -6.72
C TRP A 158 -12.19 -9.57 -7.46
N ASN A 159 -12.24 -9.73 -8.78
CA ASN A 159 -11.06 -9.95 -9.60
C ASN A 159 -10.17 -8.70 -9.66
N TYR A 160 -10.73 -7.50 -9.81
CA TYR A 160 -9.96 -6.25 -9.73
C TYR A 160 -9.31 -6.07 -8.37
N ALA A 161 -10.06 -6.29 -7.28
CA ALA A 161 -9.53 -6.22 -5.93
C ALA A 161 -8.41 -7.24 -5.69
N LYS A 162 -8.51 -8.43 -6.27
CA LYS A 162 -7.47 -9.46 -6.24
C LYS A 162 -6.18 -9.03 -6.95
N LEU A 163 -6.29 -8.37 -8.10
CA LEU A 163 -5.12 -7.82 -8.82
C LEU A 163 -4.46 -6.71 -8.02
N ILE A 164 -5.23 -5.77 -7.46
CA ILE A 164 -4.71 -4.72 -6.58
C ILE A 164 -4.03 -5.33 -5.35
N SER A 165 -4.65 -6.34 -4.73
CA SER A 165 -4.03 -7.07 -3.62
C SER A 165 -2.72 -7.74 -4.01
N GLY A 166 -2.59 -8.23 -5.24
CA GLY A 166 -1.33 -8.72 -5.78
C GLY A 166 -0.22 -7.68 -5.73
N VAL A 167 -0.52 -6.47 -6.20
CA VAL A 167 0.42 -5.34 -6.20
C VAL A 167 0.78 -4.89 -4.77
N LEU A 168 -0.20 -4.84 -3.86
CA LEU A 168 0.01 -4.47 -2.45
C LEU A 168 0.94 -5.46 -1.72
N ARG A 169 0.84 -6.77 -2.03
CA ARG A 169 1.70 -7.81 -1.42
C ARG A 169 3.17 -7.65 -1.74
N TYR A 170 3.47 -7.09 -2.91
CA TYR A 170 4.83 -6.75 -3.32
C TYR A 170 5.30 -5.39 -2.80
N ARG A 171 4.59 -4.83 -1.81
CA ARG A 171 4.98 -3.58 -1.14
C ARG A 171 5.15 -2.39 -2.10
N MET A 172 4.43 -2.37 -3.23
CA MET A 172 4.41 -1.19 -4.08
C MET A 172 3.98 0.03 -3.25
N PRO A 173 4.71 1.15 -3.27
CA PRO A 173 4.34 2.35 -2.52
C PRO A 173 2.90 2.79 -2.84
N ILE A 174 2.12 3.09 -1.83
CA ILE A 174 0.66 3.32 -1.95
C ILE A 174 0.33 4.41 -2.97
N LYS A 175 1.14 5.47 -3.08
CA LYS A 175 0.98 6.50 -4.11
C LYS A 175 1.01 5.95 -5.54
N HIS A 176 1.84 4.94 -5.79
CA HIS A 176 1.93 4.30 -7.11
C HIS A 176 0.76 3.35 -7.34
N VAL A 177 0.28 2.67 -6.28
CA VAL A 177 -0.94 1.84 -6.37
C VAL A 177 -2.16 2.71 -6.69
N ILE A 178 -2.32 3.84 -6.01
CA ILE A 178 -3.39 4.80 -6.27
C ILE A 178 -3.30 5.30 -7.72
N LYS A 179 -2.11 5.73 -8.16
CA LYS A 179 -1.89 6.17 -9.54
C LYS A 179 -2.22 5.08 -10.56
N LEU A 180 -1.84 3.84 -10.30
CA LEU A 180 -2.18 2.69 -11.15
C LEU A 180 -3.69 2.52 -11.25
N VAL A 181 -4.41 2.55 -10.12
CA VAL A 181 -5.87 2.40 -10.08
C VAL A 181 -6.56 3.56 -10.82
N SER A 182 -6.12 4.81 -10.62
CA SER A 182 -6.70 5.98 -11.28
C SER A 182 -6.57 5.94 -12.81
N GLN A 183 -5.49 5.34 -13.31
CA GLN A 183 -5.20 5.25 -14.74
C GLN A 183 -5.91 4.09 -15.46
N LEU A 184 -6.59 3.18 -14.71
CA LEU A 184 -7.35 2.12 -15.34
C LEU A 184 -8.48 2.71 -16.20
N GLN A 185 -8.47 2.40 -17.49
CA GLN A 185 -9.54 2.77 -18.42
C GLN A 185 -10.52 1.62 -18.51
N LEU A 186 -11.71 1.83 -17.99
CA LEU A 186 -12.75 0.82 -17.92
C LEU A 186 -13.97 1.34 -18.65
N THR A 187 -14.60 0.49 -19.43
CA THR A 187 -15.74 0.87 -20.29
C THR A 187 -17.01 1.21 -19.51
N SER A 188 -17.16 0.66 -18.31
CA SER A 188 -18.34 0.89 -17.47
C SER A 188 -18.17 2.11 -16.57
N GLU A 189 -19.14 3.00 -16.57
CA GLU A 189 -19.19 4.17 -15.69
C GLU A 189 -19.25 3.76 -14.20
N SER A 190 -19.93 2.68 -13.89
CA SER A 190 -19.97 2.08 -12.55
C SER A 190 -18.59 1.70 -12.03
N ILE A 191 -17.76 1.11 -12.87
CA ILE A 191 -16.39 0.72 -12.48
C ILE A 191 -15.50 1.95 -12.29
N ASN A 192 -15.72 3.02 -13.03
CA ASN A 192 -14.97 4.27 -12.85
C ASN A 192 -15.27 4.91 -11.51
N THR A 193 -16.53 4.91 -11.05
CA THR A 193 -16.88 5.40 -9.71
C THR A 193 -16.36 4.48 -8.60
N TRP A 194 -16.30 3.16 -8.84
CA TRP A 194 -15.67 2.19 -7.94
C TRP A 194 -14.17 2.49 -7.74
N LYS A 195 -13.42 2.84 -8.81
CA LYS A 195 -12.01 3.23 -8.72
C LYS A 195 -11.80 4.34 -7.68
N VAL A 196 -12.60 5.39 -7.77
CA VAL A 196 -12.54 6.52 -6.81
C VAL A 196 -12.76 6.05 -5.37
N GLY A 197 -13.63 5.06 -5.16
CA GLY A 197 -13.84 4.44 -3.86
C GLY A 197 -12.61 3.69 -3.35
N VAL A 198 -11.95 2.92 -4.22
CA VAL A 198 -10.71 2.21 -3.89
C VAL A 198 -9.57 3.18 -3.61
N GLU A 199 -9.40 4.21 -4.43
CA GLU A 199 -8.40 5.27 -4.20
C GLU A 199 -8.59 5.93 -2.84
N ARG A 200 -9.84 6.29 -2.49
CA ARG A 200 -10.17 6.85 -1.18
C ARG A 200 -9.83 5.90 -0.03
N ALA A 201 -10.06 4.60 -0.18
CA ALA A 201 -9.71 3.62 0.82
C ALA A 201 -8.19 3.53 1.02
N LEU A 202 -7.42 3.52 -0.05
CA LEU A 202 -5.97 3.43 -0.01
C LEU A 202 -5.29 4.74 0.42
N LYS A 203 -5.89 5.90 0.15
CA LYS A 203 -5.40 7.21 0.56
C LYS A 203 -5.14 7.32 2.07
N ASN A 204 -5.90 6.60 2.88
CA ASN A 204 -5.71 6.60 4.33
C ASN A 204 -4.31 6.14 4.77
N TYR A 205 -3.58 5.43 3.90
CA TYR A 205 -2.26 4.87 4.15
C TYR A 205 -1.12 5.63 3.48
N LEU A 206 -1.40 6.76 2.84
CA LEU A 206 -0.37 7.69 2.38
C LEU A 206 0.32 8.36 3.58
N LYS A 207 1.59 8.69 3.44
CA LYS A 207 2.30 9.55 4.38
C LYS A 207 1.67 10.96 4.35
N ASP A 208 1.78 11.71 5.44
CA ASP A 208 1.05 12.99 5.56
C ASP A 208 1.45 14.02 4.50
N ASP A 209 2.73 14.06 4.13
CA ASP A 209 3.24 14.90 3.04
C ASP A 209 2.74 14.46 1.65
N GLU A 210 2.50 13.17 1.45
CA GLU A 210 1.92 12.62 0.23
C GLU A 210 0.41 12.85 0.16
N LYS A 211 -0.30 12.83 1.30
CA LYS A 211 -1.74 13.17 1.36
C LYS A 211 -1.99 14.60 0.91
N VAL A 212 -1.21 15.55 1.43
CA VAL A 212 -1.34 16.97 1.06
C VAL A 212 -1.17 17.14 -0.45
N LYS A 213 -0.11 16.57 -1.03
CA LYS A 213 0.14 16.64 -2.48
C LYS A 213 -0.97 16.00 -3.31
N TYR A 214 -1.52 14.90 -2.84
CA TYR A 214 -2.63 14.21 -3.51
C TYR A 214 -3.90 15.06 -3.49
N ASP A 215 -4.24 15.67 -2.34
CA ASP A 215 -5.39 16.55 -2.22
C ASP A 215 -5.27 17.82 -3.08
N GLU A 216 -4.10 18.42 -3.13
CA GLU A 216 -3.81 19.56 -4.03
C GLU A 216 -3.96 19.17 -5.51
N SER A 217 -3.54 17.96 -5.89
CA SER A 217 -3.68 17.50 -7.27
C SER A 217 -5.13 17.27 -7.68
N LEU A 218 -5.95 16.73 -6.77
CA LEU A 218 -7.40 16.59 -6.99
C LEU A 218 -8.10 17.96 -7.10
N ALA A 219 -7.76 18.89 -6.23
CA ALA A 219 -8.34 20.23 -6.25
C ALA A 219 -8.02 20.99 -7.55
N LYS A 220 -6.84 20.76 -8.13
CA LYS A 220 -6.50 21.31 -9.45
C LYS A 220 -7.33 20.70 -10.58
N LEU A 221 -7.48 19.38 -10.59
CA LEU A 221 -8.31 18.69 -11.59
C LEU A 221 -9.79 19.13 -11.54
N ASP A 222 -10.35 19.29 -10.34
CA ASP A 222 -11.72 19.78 -10.17
C ASP A 222 -11.90 21.21 -10.65
N ASN A 223 -10.86 22.06 -10.54
CA ASN A 223 -10.90 23.44 -11.04
C ASN A 223 -10.75 23.51 -12.56
N ASP A 224 -9.90 22.66 -13.15
CA ASP A 224 -9.71 22.59 -14.60
C ASP A 224 -11.00 22.12 -15.30
N VAL A 225 -11.65 21.07 -14.76
CA VAL A 225 -12.95 20.58 -15.28
C VAL A 225 -14.07 21.62 -15.17
N LYS A 226 -14.13 22.39 -14.07
CA LYS A 226 -15.08 23.49 -13.94
C LYS A 226 -14.78 24.67 -14.86
N GLY A 227 -13.49 24.91 -15.13
CA GLY A 227 -13.05 25.96 -16.06
C GLY A 227 -13.40 25.66 -17.51
N GLU A 228 -13.29 24.41 -17.93
CA GLU A 228 -13.68 23.95 -19.28
C GLU A 228 -15.21 23.96 -19.48
N ALA A 229 -15.98 23.46 -18.50
CA ALA A 229 -17.43 23.50 -18.55
C ALA A 229 -17.99 24.94 -18.62
N SER A 230 -17.27 25.93 -18.06
CA SER A 230 -17.69 27.33 -18.10
C SER A 230 -17.36 28.01 -19.47
N LYS A 231 -16.41 27.47 -20.24
CA LYS A 231 -16.06 27.98 -21.58
C LYS A 231 -17.01 27.49 -22.65
N GLU A 232 -17.48 26.24 -22.55
CA GLU A 232 -18.45 25.68 -23.51
C GLU A 232 -19.84 26.35 -23.44
N ILE A 233 -20.21 26.93 -22.29
CA ILE A 233 -21.48 27.64 -22.11
C ILE A 233 -21.40 29.08 -22.65
N GLY A 234 -20.19 29.63 -22.84
CA GLY A 234 -19.96 31.04 -23.28
C GLY A 234 -19.86 31.26 -24.80
N GLU A 235 -19.70 30.17 -25.58
CA GLU A 235 -19.58 30.30 -27.07
C GLU A 235 -20.86 29.97 -27.83
N GLY A 236 -21.99 29.83 -27.15
CA GLY A 236 -23.31 29.49 -27.71
C GLY A 236 -24.34 30.60 -27.62
N VAL A 237 -23.94 31.88 -27.94
CA VAL A 237 -24.91 32.98 -28.12
C VAL A 237 -24.59 33.71 -29.41
#